data_89b373ba8eeead99216b771d88221fff
#
_entry.id   89b373ba8eeead99216b771d88221fff
#
_cell.length_a   1.000
_cell.length_b   1.000
_cell.length_c   1.000
_cell.angle_alpha   90.00
_cell.angle_beta   90.00
_cell.angle_gamma   90.00
#
_symmetry.space_group_name_H-M   'P 1'
#
loop_
_entity.id
_entity.type
_entity.pdbx_description
1 polymer ?
#
loop_
_entity_poly.entity_id
_entity_poly.type
_entity_poly.pdbx_seq_one_letter_code
_entity_poly.pdbx_strand_id
1 'polypeptide(L)'
;ISASTENAQARFLPGWIKAITNDHSQITVEKEKENAVVLCNEALLLPVLHSIPQEVKNVNITMGFPLAQTPVYSFINAVMELQTNGYRSDTGRFTYEAVSAILKHPYTQQLSSHAGPLERELTQTNRFYPLPSELKQDDFLTTLFTPRNGIKELCDYLIELIKNISTIYRKEGEYNDIFNQLYRESLFQSHTKINRLYSLIESGELNIRTDTLKRLITKVLTSSNIPFHGEPAIGMQVMGVLETRNLDFRNLIILSLNEGQLPKSGGDSSFIPYNLRKAFGMTTIEHKNAVYAYYFYRLIQRAENITLLYNTSSDGLNRGEESRFMLQLLVEGPHDITREYLEAGQSPQSTQEIRVEKTPEVLRRIYRAYDSTHPNSLVLSPSALNAYLDCRLRFYYRYVAGLKTPDEVSAEIDSALFG
;
A
#
# COMPACT_ATOMS: atom_id res chain seq x y z
N ILE A 1 -4.09 9.66 23.86
CA ILE A 1 -5.15 9.84 22.87
C ILE A 1 -5.46 8.49 22.23
N SER A 2 -6.73 8.10 22.22
CA SER A 2 -7.19 6.90 21.52
C SER A 2 -7.75 7.26 20.15
N ALA A 3 -7.39 6.49 19.13
CA ALA A 3 -7.85 6.67 17.75
C ALA A 3 -8.55 5.41 17.25
N SER A 4 -9.59 5.55 16.45
CA SER A 4 -10.31 4.41 15.89
C SER A 4 -9.52 3.65 14.82
N THR A 5 -8.56 4.30 14.15
CA THR A 5 -7.72 3.70 13.10
C THR A 5 -6.31 4.28 13.14
N GLU A 6 -5.35 3.54 12.59
CA GLU A 6 -3.98 4.01 12.43
C GLU A 6 -3.90 5.27 11.54
N ASN A 7 -4.68 5.33 10.46
CA ASN A 7 -4.75 6.52 9.60
C ASN A 7 -5.29 7.76 10.32
N ALA A 8 -6.19 7.58 11.30
CA ALA A 8 -6.68 8.69 12.10
C ALA A 8 -5.56 9.31 12.95
N GLN A 9 -4.65 8.47 13.46
CA GLN A 9 -3.46 8.94 14.18
C GLN A 9 -2.56 9.80 13.29
N ALA A 10 -2.29 9.37 12.06
CA ALA A 10 -1.49 10.16 11.14
C ALA A 10 -2.15 11.51 10.79
N ARG A 11 -3.46 11.52 10.60
CA ARG A 11 -4.24 12.74 10.34
C ARG A 11 -4.31 13.72 11.51
N PHE A 12 -4.01 13.30 12.72
CA PHE A 12 -3.91 14.17 13.89
C PHE A 12 -2.66 15.05 13.84
N LEU A 13 -1.61 14.61 13.13
CA LEU A 13 -0.30 15.27 13.10
C LEU A 13 -0.34 16.76 12.71
N PRO A 14 -1.10 17.24 11.71
CA PRO A 14 -1.17 18.67 11.40
C PRO A 14 -1.66 19.52 12.56
N GLY A 15 -2.66 19.04 13.31
CA GLY A 15 -3.19 19.70 14.51
C GLY A 15 -2.15 19.74 15.63
N TRP A 16 -1.43 18.65 15.85
CA TRP A 16 -0.35 18.57 16.82
C TRP A 16 0.80 19.53 16.47
N ILE A 17 1.27 19.54 15.21
CA ILE A 17 2.31 20.47 14.76
C ILE A 17 1.88 21.91 14.98
N LYS A 18 0.65 22.24 14.63
CA LYS A 18 0.10 23.59 14.85
C LYS A 18 0.05 23.98 16.33
N ALA A 19 -0.30 23.04 17.21
CA ALA A 19 -0.35 23.29 18.65
C ALA A 19 1.02 23.56 19.27
N ILE A 20 2.07 22.84 18.84
CA ILE A 20 3.44 23.01 19.37
C ILE A 20 4.15 24.23 18.80
N THR A 21 3.67 24.79 17.66
CA THR A 21 4.29 25.94 17.00
C THR A 21 3.74 27.28 17.45
N ASN A 22 2.78 27.31 18.39
CA ASN A 22 2.15 28.53 18.89
C ASN A 22 1.89 29.55 17.78
N ASP A 23 0.80 29.34 17.06
CA ASP A 23 0.10 30.32 16.22
C ASP A 23 0.97 31.44 15.60
N HIS A 24 1.29 31.36 14.31
CA HIS A 24 1.87 32.41 13.44
C HIS A 24 3.39 32.62 13.40
N SER A 25 4.22 31.95 14.15
CA SER A 25 5.66 32.07 13.90
C SER A 25 6.11 30.97 12.92
N GLN A 26 6.80 31.36 11.84
CA GLN A 26 7.49 30.39 10.97
C GLN A 26 8.36 29.48 11.85
N ILE A 27 8.20 28.17 11.70
CA ILE A 27 9.04 27.19 12.38
C ILE A 27 10.47 27.45 11.90
N THR A 28 11.35 27.93 12.77
CA THR A 28 12.75 28.09 12.40
C THR A 28 13.41 26.71 12.31
N VAL A 29 14.36 26.52 11.40
CA VAL A 29 15.09 25.27 11.20
C VAL A 29 15.67 24.71 12.52
N GLU A 30 16.07 25.57 13.44
CA GLU A 30 16.57 25.19 14.76
C GLU A 30 15.48 24.58 15.66
N LYS A 31 14.23 25.03 15.54
CA LYS A 31 13.09 24.52 16.31
C LYS A 31 12.50 23.26 15.69
N GLU A 32 12.66 23.03 14.39
CA GLU A 32 12.17 21.81 13.74
C GLU A 32 12.81 20.55 14.37
N LYS A 33 14.11 20.57 14.65
CA LYS A 33 14.84 19.43 15.23
C LYS A 33 14.46 19.04 16.64
N GLU A 34 13.77 19.96 17.36
CA GLU A 34 13.27 19.68 18.72
C GLU A 34 12.00 18.81 18.72
N ASN A 35 11.44 18.56 17.52
CA ASN A 35 10.19 17.83 17.34
C ASN A 35 10.45 16.44 16.76
N ALA A 36 9.85 15.43 17.37
CA ALA A 36 9.95 14.06 16.90
C ALA A 36 8.58 13.39 16.77
N VAL A 37 8.41 12.69 15.66
CA VAL A 37 7.30 11.76 15.39
C VAL A 37 7.87 10.36 15.44
N VAL A 38 7.49 9.58 16.44
CA VAL A 38 7.98 8.21 16.63
C VAL A 38 6.90 7.21 16.26
N LEU A 39 7.25 6.26 15.42
CA LEU A 39 6.35 5.24 14.91
C LEU A 39 6.67 3.89 15.57
N CYS A 40 5.74 3.37 16.36
CA CYS A 40 5.83 2.00 16.86
C CYS A 40 5.51 0.99 15.75
N ASN A 41 4.61 1.38 14.82
CA ASN A 41 4.33 0.66 13.58
C ASN A 41 4.92 1.45 12.39
N GLU A 42 6.01 0.96 11.81
CA GLU A 42 6.70 1.61 10.69
C GLU A 42 5.85 1.68 9.41
N ALA A 43 4.79 0.87 9.29
CA ALA A 43 3.86 0.92 8.16
C ALA A 43 3.11 2.26 8.06
N LEU A 44 3.04 3.04 9.17
CA LEU A 44 2.45 4.38 9.18
C LEU A 44 3.33 5.46 8.54
N LEU A 45 4.53 5.14 8.09
CA LEU A 45 5.44 6.15 7.53
C LEU A 45 4.80 6.95 6.39
N LEU A 46 4.21 6.28 5.37
CA LEU A 46 3.56 6.99 4.26
C LEU A 46 2.36 7.84 4.68
N PRO A 47 1.38 7.33 5.46
CA PRO A 47 0.31 8.15 6.00
C PRO A 47 0.80 9.37 6.77
N VAL A 48 1.87 9.22 7.57
CA VAL A 48 2.49 10.32 8.32
C VAL A 48 3.09 11.35 7.38
N LEU A 49 3.89 10.93 6.40
CA LEU A 49 4.51 11.85 5.43
C LEU A 49 3.47 12.65 4.64
N HIS A 50 2.37 12.00 4.23
CA HIS A 50 1.26 12.70 3.57
C HIS A 50 0.48 13.65 4.49
N SER A 51 0.60 13.49 5.80
CA SER A 51 -0.09 14.33 6.78
C SER A 51 0.77 15.48 7.28
N ILE A 52 2.07 15.52 6.98
CA ILE A 52 2.95 16.61 7.35
C ILE A 52 2.54 17.86 6.56
N PRO A 53 2.25 19.01 7.23
CA PRO A 53 1.92 20.25 6.56
C PRO A 53 3.07 20.80 5.72
N GLN A 54 2.76 21.50 4.62
CA GLN A 54 3.76 22.09 3.71
C GLN A 54 4.62 23.19 4.37
N GLU A 55 4.18 23.73 5.50
CA GLU A 55 4.91 24.71 6.31
C GLU A 55 6.16 24.10 6.96
N VAL A 56 6.20 22.78 7.18
CA VAL A 56 7.39 22.06 7.65
C VAL A 56 8.31 21.84 6.46
N LYS A 57 9.40 22.58 6.41
CA LYS A 57 10.31 22.58 5.25
C LYS A 57 11.28 21.42 5.23
N ASN A 58 11.71 20.98 6.42
CA ASN A 58 12.73 19.96 6.54
C ASN A 58 12.21 18.80 7.40
N VAL A 59 12.25 17.61 6.84
CA VAL A 59 11.89 16.36 7.53
C VAL A 59 13.03 15.39 7.37
N ASN A 60 13.53 14.89 8.48
CA ASN A 60 14.53 13.81 8.49
C ASN A 60 13.86 12.49 8.82
N ILE A 61 14.00 11.52 7.93
CA ILE A 61 13.43 10.18 8.07
C ILE A 61 14.59 9.22 8.29
N THR A 62 14.62 8.59 9.44
CA THR A 62 15.70 7.65 9.80
C THR A 62 15.36 6.19 9.52
N MET A 63 14.08 5.89 9.31
CA MET A 63 13.61 4.55 8.98
C MET A 63 13.82 4.23 7.50
N GLY A 64 14.08 2.97 7.21
CA GLY A 64 14.04 2.50 5.81
C GLY A 64 12.59 2.21 5.37
N PHE A 65 12.22 2.65 4.18
CA PHE A 65 10.93 2.29 3.58
C PHE A 65 10.98 0.89 2.96
N PRO A 66 10.06 -0.03 3.29
CA PRO A 66 10.06 -1.37 2.70
C PRO A 66 9.90 -1.33 1.18
N LEU A 67 10.86 -1.88 0.45
CA LEU A 67 10.83 -1.90 -1.02
C LEU A 67 9.61 -2.68 -1.53
N ALA A 68 9.12 -3.65 -0.77
CA ALA A 68 7.90 -4.42 -1.06
C ALA A 68 6.62 -3.55 -1.15
N GLN A 69 6.61 -2.36 -0.58
CA GLN A 69 5.47 -1.44 -0.62
C GLN A 69 5.56 -0.42 -1.76
N THR A 70 6.53 -0.57 -2.65
CA THR A 70 6.72 0.34 -3.79
C THR A 70 6.07 -0.18 -5.06
N PRO A 71 5.67 0.74 -5.99
CA PRO A 71 5.14 0.33 -7.28
C PRO A 71 6.10 -0.52 -8.12
N VAL A 72 7.42 -0.33 -7.98
CA VAL A 72 8.40 -1.14 -8.72
C VAL A 72 8.36 -2.61 -8.31
N TYR A 73 8.12 -2.90 -7.03
CA TYR A 73 7.99 -4.27 -6.57
C TYR A 73 6.76 -4.97 -7.17
N SER A 74 5.60 -4.31 -7.15
CA SER A 74 4.38 -4.85 -7.77
C SER A 74 4.55 -5.05 -9.27
N PHE A 75 5.24 -4.12 -9.95
CA PHE A 75 5.54 -4.25 -11.37
C PHE A 75 6.44 -5.44 -11.67
N ILE A 76 7.55 -5.59 -10.94
CA ILE A 76 8.47 -6.73 -11.11
C ILE A 76 7.75 -8.06 -10.89
N ASN A 77 6.91 -8.17 -9.87
CA ASN A 77 6.12 -9.38 -9.63
C ASN A 77 5.14 -9.66 -10.76
N ALA A 78 4.42 -8.64 -11.28
CA ALA A 78 3.51 -8.79 -12.39
C ALA A 78 4.25 -9.21 -13.68
N VAL A 79 5.43 -8.65 -13.94
CA VAL A 79 6.28 -9.03 -15.08
C VAL A 79 6.78 -10.47 -14.94
N MET A 80 7.23 -10.85 -13.74
CA MET A 80 7.66 -12.23 -13.49
C MET A 80 6.49 -13.21 -13.65
N GLU A 81 5.29 -12.85 -13.16
CA GLU A 81 4.08 -13.66 -13.36
C GLU A 81 3.74 -13.80 -14.84
N LEU A 82 3.79 -12.70 -15.59
CA LEU A 82 3.55 -12.68 -17.04
C LEU A 82 4.46 -13.68 -17.78
N GLN A 83 5.75 -13.70 -17.46
CA GLN A 83 6.73 -14.53 -18.16
C GLN A 83 6.79 -15.98 -17.67
N THR A 84 6.42 -16.26 -16.41
CA THR A 84 6.50 -17.62 -15.84
C THR A 84 5.20 -18.42 -15.99
N ASN A 85 4.08 -17.82 -15.59
CA ASN A 85 2.77 -18.48 -15.56
C ASN A 85 1.81 -17.92 -16.62
N GLY A 86 1.99 -16.64 -16.98
CA GLY A 86 1.14 -15.96 -17.94
C GLY A 86 1.41 -16.35 -19.39
N TYR A 87 2.64 -16.70 -19.74
CA TYR A 87 3.00 -17.14 -21.08
C TYR A 87 2.91 -18.67 -21.20
N ARG A 88 2.08 -19.17 -22.09
CA ARG A 88 1.93 -20.57 -22.43
C ARG A 88 2.81 -20.93 -23.61
N SER A 89 3.90 -21.63 -23.38
CA SER A 89 4.87 -22.02 -24.42
C SER A 89 4.29 -23.03 -25.44
N ASP A 90 3.30 -23.84 -25.04
CA ASP A 90 2.60 -24.80 -25.89
C ASP A 90 1.74 -24.14 -26.98
N THR A 91 1.09 -23.02 -26.66
CA THR A 91 0.20 -22.29 -27.56
C THR A 91 0.81 -20.99 -28.09
N GLY A 92 1.92 -20.52 -27.51
CA GLY A 92 2.56 -19.25 -27.83
C GLY A 92 1.72 -18.03 -27.46
N ARG A 93 0.84 -18.14 -26.45
CA ARG A 93 -0.14 -17.11 -26.07
C ARG A 93 0.05 -16.70 -24.62
N PHE A 94 -0.37 -15.47 -24.30
CA PHE A 94 -0.46 -15.02 -22.92
C PHE A 94 -1.87 -15.26 -22.34
N THR A 95 -1.98 -15.39 -21.03
CA THR A 95 -3.27 -15.39 -20.33
C THR A 95 -3.75 -13.94 -20.14
N TYR A 96 -5.05 -13.70 -20.34
CA TYR A 96 -5.65 -12.37 -20.16
C TYR A 96 -5.38 -11.79 -18.77
N GLU A 97 -5.48 -12.61 -17.73
CA GLU A 97 -5.28 -12.18 -16.34
C GLU A 97 -3.91 -11.52 -16.13
N ALA A 98 -2.83 -12.20 -16.58
CA ALA A 98 -1.47 -11.66 -16.47
C ALA A 98 -1.26 -10.42 -17.34
N VAL A 99 -1.86 -10.40 -18.56
CA VAL A 99 -1.80 -9.25 -19.46
C VAL A 99 -2.56 -8.05 -18.88
N SER A 100 -3.79 -8.24 -18.40
CA SER A 100 -4.61 -7.18 -17.81
C SER A 100 -3.97 -6.58 -16.55
N ALA A 101 -3.40 -7.44 -15.67
CA ALA A 101 -2.70 -6.98 -14.48
C ALA A 101 -1.55 -6.01 -14.81
N ILE A 102 -0.79 -6.31 -15.86
CA ILE A 102 0.34 -5.46 -16.24
C ILE A 102 -0.06 -4.24 -17.06
N LEU A 103 -1.09 -4.35 -17.94
CA LEU A 103 -1.61 -3.21 -18.70
C LEU A 103 -2.25 -2.16 -17.77
N LYS A 104 -2.89 -2.57 -16.68
CA LYS A 104 -3.47 -1.69 -15.65
C LYS A 104 -2.43 -1.07 -14.72
N HIS A 105 -1.19 -1.57 -14.73
CA HIS A 105 -0.17 -1.08 -13.83
C HIS A 105 0.21 0.39 -14.15
N PRO A 106 0.34 1.29 -13.13
CA PRO A 106 0.64 2.71 -13.33
C PRO A 106 1.85 2.98 -14.23
N TYR A 107 2.93 2.22 -14.10
CA TYR A 107 4.10 2.39 -14.95
C TYR A 107 3.83 2.09 -16.43
N THR A 108 3.04 1.05 -16.71
CA THR A 108 2.66 0.72 -18.08
C THR A 108 1.79 1.81 -18.68
N GLN A 109 0.83 2.32 -17.90
CA GLN A 109 -0.06 3.41 -18.35
C GLN A 109 0.69 4.74 -18.61
N GLN A 110 1.78 4.99 -17.88
CA GLN A 110 2.61 6.19 -18.07
C GLN A 110 3.58 6.08 -19.26
N LEU A 111 4.08 4.87 -19.55
CA LEU A 111 5.05 4.63 -20.61
C LEU A 111 4.42 4.33 -21.96
N SER A 112 3.17 3.87 -21.99
CA SER A 112 2.44 3.53 -23.20
C SER A 112 1.04 4.13 -23.20
N SER A 113 0.76 4.99 -24.20
CA SER A 113 -0.58 5.52 -24.42
C SER A 113 -1.55 4.46 -24.95
N HIS A 114 -1.03 3.35 -25.47
CA HIS A 114 -1.81 2.24 -26.02
C HIS A 114 -2.29 1.24 -24.94
N ALA A 115 -1.70 1.25 -23.74
CA ALA A 115 -2.00 0.28 -22.69
C ALA A 115 -3.48 0.28 -22.27
N GLY A 116 -4.07 1.46 -22.05
CA GLY A 116 -5.48 1.57 -21.67
C GLY A 116 -6.48 1.20 -22.76
N PRO A 117 -6.31 1.70 -24.01
CA PRO A 117 -7.12 1.24 -25.14
C PRO A 117 -7.04 -0.26 -25.39
N LEU A 118 -5.83 -0.84 -25.36
CA LEU A 118 -5.61 -2.27 -25.57
C LEU A 118 -6.30 -3.12 -24.50
N GLU A 119 -6.21 -2.73 -23.24
CA GLU A 119 -6.89 -3.43 -22.14
C GLU A 119 -8.42 -3.45 -22.35
N ARG A 120 -9.00 -2.30 -22.74
CA ARG A 120 -10.44 -2.21 -23.03
C ARG A 120 -10.84 -3.05 -24.24
N GLU A 121 -10.03 -3.09 -25.28
CA GLU A 121 -10.27 -3.90 -26.47
C GLU A 121 -10.27 -5.40 -26.11
N LEU A 122 -9.27 -5.86 -25.36
CA LEU A 122 -9.20 -7.26 -24.91
C LEU A 122 -10.40 -7.66 -24.05
N THR A 123 -10.86 -6.75 -23.18
CA THR A 123 -12.05 -6.97 -22.34
C THR A 123 -13.32 -7.05 -23.19
N GLN A 124 -13.52 -6.10 -24.11
CA GLN A 124 -14.71 -6.03 -24.97
C GLN A 124 -14.83 -7.22 -25.93
N THR A 125 -13.69 -7.72 -26.41
CA THR A 125 -13.64 -8.86 -27.34
C THR A 125 -13.55 -10.21 -26.63
N ASN A 126 -13.57 -10.25 -25.29
CA ASN A 126 -13.41 -11.47 -24.48
C ASN A 126 -12.17 -12.29 -24.89
N ARG A 127 -11.02 -11.61 -25.03
CA ARG A 127 -9.80 -12.22 -25.52
C ARG A 127 -9.03 -12.89 -24.36
N PHE A 128 -9.37 -14.14 -24.04
CA PHE A 128 -8.75 -14.89 -22.93
C PHE A 128 -7.28 -15.23 -23.15
N TYR A 129 -6.88 -15.45 -24.39
CA TYR A 129 -5.53 -15.87 -24.75
C TYR A 129 -5.00 -15.03 -25.92
N PRO A 130 -4.59 -13.76 -25.67
CA PRO A 130 -4.02 -12.91 -26.73
C PRO A 130 -2.67 -13.42 -27.20
N LEU A 131 -2.39 -13.21 -28.51
CA LEU A 131 -1.07 -13.46 -29.09
C LEU A 131 -0.10 -12.32 -28.76
N PRO A 132 1.21 -12.58 -28.64
CA PRO A 132 2.21 -11.52 -28.49
C PRO A 132 2.13 -10.42 -29.57
N SER A 133 1.79 -10.78 -30.81
CA SER A 133 1.63 -9.84 -31.91
C SER A 133 0.47 -8.86 -31.73
N GLU A 134 -0.60 -9.27 -31.04
CA GLU A 134 -1.77 -8.43 -30.75
C GLU A 134 -1.45 -7.40 -29.65
N LEU A 135 -0.46 -7.68 -28.80
CA LEU A 135 -0.09 -6.87 -27.64
C LEU A 135 1.01 -5.84 -27.94
N LYS A 136 1.79 -6.02 -28.99
CA LYS A 136 2.97 -5.21 -29.35
C LYS A 136 2.56 -3.99 -30.16
N GLN A 137 1.93 -3.00 -29.52
CA GLN A 137 1.43 -1.80 -30.19
C GLN A 137 2.41 -0.61 -30.19
N ASP A 138 3.43 -0.65 -29.35
CA ASP A 138 4.53 0.32 -29.29
C ASP A 138 5.83 -0.36 -28.82
N ASP A 139 6.94 0.40 -28.76
CA ASP A 139 8.27 -0.13 -28.40
C ASP A 139 8.30 -0.67 -26.97
N PHE A 140 7.64 0.02 -26.02
CA PHE A 140 7.58 -0.43 -24.65
C PHE A 140 6.76 -1.72 -24.50
N LEU A 141 5.57 -1.77 -25.10
CA LEU A 141 4.72 -2.98 -25.11
C LEU A 141 5.39 -4.11 -25.89
N THR A 142 6.17 -3.80 -26.93
CA THR A 142 6.96 -4.79 -27.66
C THR A 142 8.01 -5.43 -26.76
N THR A 143 8.74 -4.62 -26.00
CA THR A 143 9.68 -5.12 -24.99
C THR A 143 8.95 -5.96 -23.94
N LEU A 144 7.82 -5.46 -23.43
CA LEU A 144 7.06 -6.07 -22.33
C LEU A 144 6.47 -7.43 -22.70
N PHE A 145 5.87 -7.57 -23.89
CA PHE A 145 5.20 -8.79 -24.36
C PHE A 145 6.07 -9.68 -25.26
N THR A 146 7.38 -9.52 -25.22
CA THR A 146 8.30 -10.46 -25.86
C THR A 146 8.60 -11.59 -24.87
N PRO A 147 8.21 -12.85 -25.18
CA PRO A 147 8.53 -13.99 -24.33
C PRO A 147 10.03 -14.16 -24.12
N ARG A 148 10.43 -14.47 -22.90
CA ARG A 148 11.82 -14.70 -22.52
C ARG A 148 11.97 -16.10 -21.95
N ASN A 149 12.98 -16.82 -22.45
CA ASN A 149 13.28 -18.17 -22.04
C ASN A 149 14.66 -18.21 -21.35
N GLY A 150 14.68 -18.65 -20.10
CA GLY A 150 15.93 -18.77 -19.36
C GLY A 150 16.13 -17.67 -18.32
N ILE A 151 16.88 -18.02 -17.28
CA ILE A 151 17.08 -17.18 -16.10
C ILE A 151 17.92 -15.92 -16.39
N LYS A 152 18.90 -16.04 -17.29
CA LYS A 152 19.76 -14.90 -17.68
C LYS A 152 18.94 -13.87 -18.47
N GLU A 153 18.20 -14.31 -19.48
CA GLU A 153 17.35 -13.44 -20.30
C GLU A 153 16.25 -12.74 -19.48
N LEU A 154 15.70 -13.43 -18.46
CA LEU A 154 14.73 -12.82 -17.54
C LEU A 154 15.33 -11.71 -16.69
N CYS A 155 16.56 -11.89 -16.20
CA CYS A 155 17.24 -10.84 -15.44
C CYS A 155 17.58 -9.63 -16.32
N ASP A 156 18.11 -9.84 -17.53
CA ASP A 156 18.37 -8.78 -18.51
C ASP A 156 17.10 -8.00 -18.84
N TYR A 157 16.03 -8.72 -19.08
CA TYR A 157 14.72 -8.14 -19.38
C TYR A 157 14.18 -7.27 -18.22
N LEU A 158 14.28 -7.73 -16.97
CA LEU A 158 13.89 -6.92 -15.81
C LEU A 158 14.75 -5.66 -15.68
N ILE A 159 16.06 -5.77 -15.92
CA ILE A 159 16.99 -4.65 -15.90
C ILE A 159 16.62 -3.62 -16.97
N GLU A 160 16.30 -4.07 -18.19
CA GLU A 160 15.85 -3.22 -19.30
C GLU A 160 14.55 -2.48 -18.95
N LEU A 161 13.55 -3.19 -18.43
CA LEU A 161 12.27 -2.59 -18.02
C LEU A 161 12.45 -1.55 -16.90
N ILE A 162 13.27 -1.82 -15.89
CA ILE A 162 13.56 -0.86 -14.82
C ILE A 162 14.24 0.40 -15.38
N LYS A 163 15.15 0.26 -16.35
CA LYS A 163 15.76 1.40 -17.05
C LYS A 163 14.71 2.23 -17.79
N ASN A 164 13.79 1.59 -18.51
CA ASN A 164 12.70 2.28 -19.20
C ASN A 164 11.81 3.05 -18.20
N ILE A 165 11.42 2.42 -17.08
CA ILE A 165 10.63 3.09 -16.03
C ILE A 165 11.40 4.28 -15.45
N SER A 166 12.72 4.19 -15.29
CA SER A 166 13.52 5.29 -14.74
C SER A 166 13.41 6.59 -15.54
N THR A 167 13.00 6.51 -16.81
CA THR A 167 12.82 7.70 -17.66
C THR A 167 11.65 8.57 -17.19
N ILE A 168 10.63 7.98 -16.54
CA ILE A 168 9.49 8.70 -15.99
C ILE A 168 9.94 9.77 -14.98
N TYR A 169 10.96 9.45 -14.19
CA TYR A 169 11.45 10.26 -13.08
C TYR A 169 12.67 11.15 -13.45
N ARG A 170 13.02 11.26 -14.75
CA ARG A 170 14.17 12.07 -15.21
C ARG A 170 13.85 13.53 -15.47
N LYS A 171 12.59 13.96 -15.40
CA LYS A 171 12.21 15.35 -15.65
C LYS A 171 12.84 16.27 -14.59
N GLU A 172 13.65 17.23 -15.06
CA GLU A 172 14.30 18.24 -14.24
C GLU A 172 13.22 19.18 -13.66
N GLY A 173 13.29 19.45 -12.36
CA GLY A 173 12.46 20.45 -11.66
C GLY A 173 11.68 19.94 -10.43
N GLU A 174 11.47 18.64 -10.29
CA GLU A 174 10.74 18.04 -9.16
C GLU A 174 11.66 17.34 -8.14
N TYR A 175 12.93 17.81 -8.02
CA TYR A 175 13.95 17.16 -7.18
C TYR A 175 13.68 17.21 -5.68
N ASN A 176 12.78 18.08 -5.23
CA ASN A 176 12.51 18.28 -3.79
C ASN A 176 11.31 17.49 -3.25
N ASP A 177 10.62 16.69 -4.08
CA ASP A 177 9.55 15.84 -3.59
C ASP A 177 10.11 14.54 -3.01
N ILE A 178 9.84 14.31 -1.73
CA ILE A 178 10.25 13.10 -0.98
C ILE A 178 9.78 11.82 -1.69
N PHE A 179 8.60 11.84 -2.28
CA PHE A 179 8.04 10.67 -2.97
C PHE A 179 8.77 10.36 -4.28
N ASN A 180 9.14 11.38 -5.04
CA ASN A 180 9.93 11.20 -6.26
C ASN A 180 11.32 10.65 -5.93
N GLN A 181 11.94 11.14 -4.86
CA GLN A 181 13.21 10.59 -4.36
C GLN A 181 13.06 9.11 -3.94
N LEU A 182 12.00 8.79 -3.21
CA LEU A 182 11.69 7.42 -2.79
C LEU A 182 11.52 6.47 -4.00
N TYR A 183 10.75 6.88 -5.01
CA TYR A 183 10.53 6.04 -6.19
C TYR A 183 11.79 5.86 -7.03
N ARG A 184 12.60 6.89 -7.19
CA ARG A 184 13.91 6.80 -7.87
C ARG A 184 14.85 5.84 -7.14
N GLU A 185 14.95 5.98 -5.83
CA GLU A 185 15.78 5.09 -5.01
C GLU A 185 15.26 3.65 -5.04
N SER A 186 13.93 3.45 -5.05
CA SER A 186 13.33 2.12 -5.18
C SER A 186 13.72 1.42 -6.48
N LEU A 187 13.73 2.17 -7.60
CA LEU A 187 14.19 1.67 -8.90
C LEU A 187 15.68 1.34 -8.88
N PHE A 188 16.50 2.22 -8.29
CA PHE A 188 17.93 2.00 -8.16
C PHE A 188 18.27 0.77 -7.32
N GLN A 189 17.63 0.62 -6.16
CA GLN A 189 17.80 -0.55 -5.29
C GLN A 189 17.35 -1.85 -5.99
N SER A 190 16.20 -1.82 -6.65
CA SER A 190 15.72 -2.98 -7.42
C SER A 190 16.68 -3.36 -8.53
N HIS A 191 17.14 -2.39 -9.32
CA HIS A 191 18.15 -2.59 -10.36
C HIS A 191 19.44 -3.21 -9.78
N THR A 192 19.96 -2.67 -8.71
CA THR A 192 21.21 -3.13 -8.07
C THR A 192 21.08 -4.57 -7.59
N LYS A 193 19.95 -4.93 -6.95
CA LYS A 193 19.71 -6.28 -6.46
C LYS A 193 19.56 -7.30 -7.60
N ILE A 194 18.79 -6.95 -8.64
CA ILE A 194 18.61 -7.83 -9.80
C ILE A 194 19.92 -7.98 -10.59
N ASN A 195 20.68 -6.89 -10.76
CA ASN A 195 21.98 -6.93 -11.43
C ASN A 195 22.99 -7.81 -10.68
N ARG A 196 22.94 -7.82 -9.34
CA ARG A 196 23.77 -8.72 -8.54
C ARG A 196 23.40 -10.18 -8.78
N LEU A 197 22.10 -10.52 -8.85
CA LEU A 197 21.65 -11.88 -9.20
C LEU A 197 22.08 -12.25 -10.61
N TYR A 198 21.94 -11.32 -11.55
CA TYR A 198 22.40 -11.50 -12.93
C TYR A 198 23.89 -11.86 -12.98
N SER A 199 24.75 -11.12 -12.28
CA SER A 199 26.19 -11.39 -12.24
C SER A 199 26.52 -12.77 -11.67
N LEU A 200 25.82 -13.24 -10.64
CA LEU A 200 25.97 -14.59 -10.08
C LEU A 200 25.52 -15.70 -11.05
N ILE A 201 24.50 -15.43 -11.85
CA ILE A 201 24.04 -16.34 -12.91
C ILE A 201 25.07 -16.39 -14.05
N GLU A 202 25.58 -15.23 -14.43
CA GLU A 202 26.56 -15.09 -15.50
C GLU A 202 27.90 -15.75 -15.17
N SER A 203 28.37 -15.61 -13.92
CA SER A 203 29.58 -16.28 -13.43
C SER A 203 29.42 -17.80 -13.26
N GLY A 204 28.21 -18.32 -13.36
CA GLY A 204 27.92 -19.74 -13.15
C GLY A 204 27.88 -20.18 -11.68
N GLU A 205 28.02 -19.22 -10.74
CA GLU A 205 27.91 -19.50 -9.30
C GLU A 205 26.47 -19.80 -8.87
N LEU A 206 25.48 -19.31 -9.64
CA LEU A 206 24.05 -19.53 -9.39
C LEU A 206 23.40 -20.23 -10.58
N ASN A 207 23.15 -21.53 -10.44
CA ASN A 207 22.42 -22.35 -11.41
C ASN A 207 21.10 -22.82 -10.81
N ILE A 208 20.00 -22.16 -11.18
CA ILE A 208 18.66 -22.37 -10.60
C ILE A 208 17.60 -22.46 -11.69
N ARG A 209 16.41 -22.94 -11.32
CA ARG A 209 15.24 -22.94 -12.20
C ARG A 209 14.53 -21.56 -12.14
N THR A 210 13.74 -21.27 -13.16
CA THR A 210 12.95 -20.01 -13.28
C THR A 210 12.06 -19.75 -12.06
N ASP A 211 11.36 -20.79 -11.57
CA ASP A 211 10.53 -20.67 -10.36
C ASP A 211 11.34 -20.28 -9.12
N THR A 212 12.54 -20.83 -9.01
CA THR A 212 13.45 -20.52 -7.91
C THR A 212 13.98 -19.10 -8.04
N LEU A 213 14.28 -18.64 -9.26
CA LEU A 213 14.66 -17.24 -9.54
C LEU A 213 13.56 -16.29 -9.10
N LYS A 214 12.30 -16.55 -9.47
CA LYS A 214 11.15 -15.73 -9.05
C LYS A 214 11.06 -15.62 -7.53
N ARG A 215 11.14 -16.76 -6.82
CA ARG A 215 11.12 -16.79 -5.35
C ARG A 215 12.30 -16.02 -4.75
N LEU A 216 13.48 -16.14 -5.35
CA LEU A 216 14.68 -15.47 -4.88
C LEU A 216 14.58 -13.95 -5.08
N ILE A 217 14.16 -13.48 -6.25
CA ILE A 217 13.90 -12.05 -6.52
C ILE A 217 12.88 -11.51 -5.52
N THR A 218 11.73 -12.19 -5.38
CA THR A 218 10.70 -11.81 -4.40
C THR A 218 11.28 -11.70 -2.99
N LYS A 219 12.05 -12.72 -2.54
CA LYS A 219 12.65 -12.73 -1.21
C LYS A 219 13.67 -11.59 -1.00
N VAL A 220 14.53 -11.35 -1.99
CA VAL A 220 15.54 -10.29 -1.91
C VAL A 220 14.89 -8.92 -1.88
N LEU A 221 13.85 -8.68 -2.70
CA LEU A 221 13.16 -7.40 -2.72
C LEU A 221 12.32 -7.17 -1.46
N THR A 222 11.62 -8.19 -0.95
CA THR A 222 10.81 -8.06 0.28
C THR A 222 11.64 -7.87 1.54
N SER A 223 12.88 -8.37 1.57
CA SER A 223 13.79 -8.17 2.69
C SER A 223 14.61 -6.87 2.60
N SER A 224 14.39 -6.07 1.55
CA SER A 224 15.14 -4.84 1.31
C SER A 224 14.35 -3.61 1.73
N ASN A 225 15.04 -2.68 2.40
CA ASN A 225 14.52 -1.37 2.73
C ASN A 225 15.24 -0.31 1.91
N ILE A 226 14.52 0.74 1.56
CA ILE A 226 15.03 1.91 0.86
C ILE A 226 15.46 2.92 1.91
N PRO A 227 16.74 3.32 1.98
CA PRO A 227 17.17 4.36 2.89
C PRO A 227 16.64 5.72 2.40
N PHE A 228 16.17 6.54 3.30
CA PHE A 228 15.99 7.96 3.02
C PHE A 228 17.33 8.67 3.21
N HIS A 229 17.71 9.47 2.22
CA HIS A 229 18.91 10.28 2.29
C HIS A 229 18.54 11.64 2.91
N GLY A 230 18.47 11.69 4.24
CA GLY A 230 18.27 12.92 5.00
C GLY A 230 19.58 13.33 5.69
N GLU A 231 19.76 14.62 5.92
CA GLU A 231 20.85 15.09 6.78
C GLU A 231 20.44 14.85 8.24
N PRO A 232 21.18 13.99 8.99
CA PRO A 232 20.91 13.80 10.40
C PRO A 232 20.98 15.14 11.15
N ALA A 233 20.01 15.41 12.00
CA ALA A 233 19.92 16.64 12.79
C ALA A 233 19.37 17.90 12.08
N ILE A 234 18.83 17.80 10.87
CA ILE A 234 18.10 18.88 10.23
C ILE A 234 16.62 18.52 10.12
N GLY A 235 15.74 19.45 10.53
CA GLY A 235 14.30 19.31 10.41
C GLY A 235 13.62 18.46 11.47
N MET A 236 12.31 18.29 11.33
CA MET A 236 11.49 17.44 12.19
C MET A 236 11.89 15.98 11.99
N GLN A 237 12.07 15.27 13.09
CA GLN A 237 12.52 13.88 13.07
C GLN A 237 11.34 12.92 12.97
N VAL A 238 11.33 12.04 11.95
CA VAL A 238 10.38 10.93 11.80
C VAL A 238 11.16 9.64 11.91
N MET A 239 10.92 8.86 12.95
CA MET A 239 11.77 7.71 13.28
C MET A 239 11.01 6.56 13.93
N GLY A 240 11.58 5.36 13.84
CA GLY A 240 11.13 4.22 14.61
C GLY A 240 11.63 4.27 16.06
N VAL A 241 11.11 3.40 16.92
CA VAL A 241 11.48 3.38 18.33
C VAL A 241 12.97 3.07 18.54
N LEU A 242 13.57 2.22 17.70
CA LEU A 242 14.96 1.82 17.86
C LEU A 242 15.95 2.92 17.47
N GLU A 243 15.57 3.81 16.60
CA GLU A 243 16.37 4.93 16.10
C GLU A 243 16.41 6.10 17.09
N THR A 244 15.50 6.13 18.06
CA THR A 244 15.43 7.20 19.10
C THR A 244 16.49 7.09 20.18
N ARG A 245 17.35 6.06 20.12
CA ARG A 245 18.36 5.81 21.16
C ARG A 245 19.31 6.98 21.36
N ASN A 246 19.43 7.43 22.62
CA ASN A 246 20.30 8.55 23.04
C ASN A 246 19.94 9.91 22.41
N LEU A 247 18.73 10.04 21.83
CA LEU A 247 18.23 11.32 21.36
C LEU A 247 17.25 11.90 22.38
N ASP A 248 17.23 13.23 22.47
CA ASP A 248 16.34 13.98 23.32
C ASP A 248 15.53 14.95 22.43
N PHE A 249 14.23 15.03 22.70
CA PHE A 249 13.32 15.91 21.99
C PHE A 249 12.49 16.72 22.98
N ARG A 250 12.17 17.94 22.62
CA ARG A 250 11.30 18.81 23.41
C ARG A 250 9.83 18.43 23.25
N ASN A 251 9.43 18.25 22.00
CA ASN A 251 8.08 17.88 21.63
C ASN A 251 8.08 16.49 20.98
N LEU A 252 7.33 15.58 21.56
CA LEU A 252 7.32 14.17 21.19
C LEU A 252 5.90 13.71 20.94
N ILE A 253 5.66 13.11 19.77
CA ILE A 253 4.45 12.36 19.49
C ILE A 253 4.81 10.92 19.15
N ILE A 254 4.17 9.95 19.82
CA ILE A 254 4.37 8.51 19.57
C ILE A 254 3.07 7.94 19.04
N LEU A 255 3.14 7.32 17.85
CA LEU A 255 2.00 6.73 17.15
C LEU A 255 2.03 5.21 17.25
N SER A 256 0.85 4.59 17.25
CA SER A 256 0.63 3.14 17.39
C SER A 256 1.26 2.55 18.64
N LEU A 257 1.11 3.23 19.76
CA LEU A 257 1.59 2.75 21.07
C LEU A 257 0.64 1.67 21.63
N ASN A 258 0.51 0.59 20.87
CA ASN A 258 -0.32 -0.55 21.18
C ASN A 258 0.48 -1.69 21.80
N GLU A 259 -0.21 -2.51 22.60
CA GLU A 259 0.36 -3.79 23.06
C GLU A 259 0.68 -4.68 21.86
N GLY A 260 1.88 -5.25 21.85
CA GLY A 260 2.38 -6.02 20.71
C GLY A 260 3.14 -5.23 19.66
N GLN A 261 3.00 -3.90 19.61
CA GLN A 261 3.84 -3.00 18.82
C GLN A 261 4.98 -2.45 19.67
N LEU A 262 4.68 -1.99 20.89
CA LEU A 262 5.66 -1.59 21.90
C LEU A 262 5.19 -1.98 23.31
N PRO A 263 5.77 -3.00 23.93
CA PRO A 263 6.86 -3.85 23.43
C PRO A 263 6.42 -4.75 22.27
N LYS A 264 7.33 -4.98 21.34
CA LYS A 264 7.04 -5.84 20.19
C LYS A 264 6.87 -7.29 20.66
N SER A 265 5.67 -7.85 20.48
CA SER A 265 5.42 -9.26 20.74
C SER A 265 6.02 -10.07 19.60
N GLY A 266 7.21 -10.62 19.82
CA GLY A 266 7.81 -11.59 18.91
C GLY A 266 7.78 -12.96 19.56
N GLY A 267 7.11 -13.92 18.96
CA GLY A 267 7.29 -15.31 19.33
C GLY A 267 8.77 -15.66 19.18
N ASP A 268 9.39 -16.08 20.27
CA ASP A 268 10.75 -16.61 20.23
C ASP A 268 10.71 -17.96 19.50
N SER A 269 10.83 -17.93 18.17
CA SER A 269 10.98 -19.14 17.35
C SER A 269 12.38 -19.75 17.52
N SER A 270 12.87 -19.78 18.74
CA SER A 270 14.16 -20.35 19.07
C SER A 270 14.03 -21.86 19.32
N PHE A 271 14.95 -22.64 18.76
CA PHE A 271 15.07 -24.06 19.06
C PHE A 271 15.48 -24.32 20.53
N ILE A 272 15.93 -23.29 21.27
CA ILE A 272 16.32 -23.40 22.67
C ILE A 272 15.12 -23.02 23.53
N PRO A 273 14.54 -23.96 24.31
CA PRO A 273 13.41 -23.69 25.18
C PRO A 273 13.72 -22.63 26.25
N TYR A 274 12.69 -21.92 26.68
CA TYR A 274 12.81 -20.85 27.68
C TYR A 274 13.56 -21.29 28.97
N ASN A 275 13.25 -22.48 29.50
CA ASN A 275 13.87 -22.99 30.73
C ASN A 275 15.38 -23.18 30.58
N LEU A 276 15.84 -23.65 29.44
CA LEU A 276 17.27 -23.81 29.15
C LEU A 276 17.94 -22.43 29.02
N ARG A 277 17.32 -21.52 28.33
CA ARG A 277 17.82 -20.12 28.22
C ARG A 277 18.01 -19.50 29.62
N LYS A 278 17.01 -19.63 30.48
CA LYS A 278 17.06 -19.10 31.85
C LYS A 278 18.16 -19.77 32.64
N ALA A 279 18.29 -21.11 32.57
CA ALA A 279 19.30 -21.85 33.30
C ALA A 279 20.73 -21.50 32.92
N PHE A 280 20.97 -21.19 31.64
CA PHE A 280 22.29 -20.82 31.13
C PHE A 280 22.52 -19.29 30.99
N GLY A 281 21.67 -18.45 31.63
CA GLY A 281 21.82 -16.99 31.59
C GLY A 281 21.69 -16.35 30.20
N MET A 282 21.00 -17.02 29.27
CA MET A 282 20.78 -16.50 27.94
C MET A 282 19.64 -15.47 27.93
N THR A 283 19.60 -14.63 26.91
CA THR A 283 18.55 -13.61 26.75
C THR A 283 17.17 -14.23 26.70
N THR A 284 16.29 -13.85 27.60
CA THR A 284 14.89 -14.26 27.70
C THR A 284 13.95 -13.13 27.24
N ILE A 285 12.64 -13.38 27.22
CA ILE A 285 11.64 -12.38 26.83
C ILE A 285 11.59 -11.21 27.82
N GLU A 286 11.86 -11.48 29.10
CA GLU A 286 11.91 -10.43 30.12
C GLU A 286 13.04 -9.44 29.88
N HIS A 287 14.21 -9.91 29.45
CA HIS A 287 15.31 -9.03 29.04
C HIS A 287 14.95 -8.17 27.85
N LYS A 288 14.26 -8.74 26.85
CA LYS A 288 13.79 -7.97 25.70
C LYS A 288 12.79 -6.89 26.11
N ASN A 289 11.82 -7.24 26.95
CA ASN A 289 10.84 -6.29 27.47
C ASN A 289 11.51 -5.17 28.28
N ALA A 290 12.52 -5.50 29.11
CA ALA A 290 13.28 -4.52 29.86
C ALA A 290 14.03 -3.54 28.93
N VAL A 291 14.56 -4.01 27.81
CA VAL A 291 15.21 -3.15 26.81
C VAL A 291 14.19 -2.20 26.16
N TYR A 292 12.99 -2.67 25.79
CA TYR A 292 11.94 -1.80 25.26
C TYR A 292 11.44 -0.79 26.31
N ALA A 293 11.30 -1.20 27.57
CA ALA A 293 10.97 -0.29 28.65
C ALA A 293 12.04 0.81 28.80
N TYR A 294 13.33 0.43 28.76
CA TYR A 294 14.43 1.38 28.79
C TYR A 294 14.33 2.39 27.62
N TYR A 295 14.09 1.95 26.40
CA TYR A 295 13.97 2.86 25.26
C TYR A 295 12.79 3.82 25.42
N PHE A 296 11.64 3.31 25.85
CA PHE A 296 10.45 4.11 26.05
C PHE A 296 10.66 5.18 27.14
N TYR A 297 11.09 4.78 28.34
CA TYR A 297 11.28 5.72 29.46
C TYR A 297 12.43 6.69 29.19
N ARG A 298 13.49 6.24 28.52
CA ARG A 298 14.60 7.14 28.15
C ARG A 298 14.17 8.19 27.15
N LEU A 299 13.31 7.84 26.22
CA LEU A 299 12.79 8.75 25.20
C LEU A 299 11.92 9.86 25.80
N ILE A 300 11.00 9.50 26.70
CA ILE A 300 10.07 10.46 27.30
C ILE A 300 10.69 11.30 28.44
N GLN A 301 11.81 10.87 29.01
CA GLN A 301 12.38 11.41 30.25
C GLN A 301 12.68 12.90 30.20
N ARG A 302 13.04 13.44 29.02
CA ARG A 302 13.46 14.84 28.84
C ARG A 302 12.54 15.63 27.92
N ALA A 303 11.45 15.04 27.49
CA ALA A 303 10.48 15.73 26.66
C ALA A 303 9.58 16.64 27.54
N GLU A 304 9.31 17.85 27.06
CA GLU A 304 8.41 18.80 27.73
C GLU A 304 6.95 18.52 27.36
N ASN A 305 6.69 18.25 26.07
CA ASN A 305 5.37 17.95 25.56
C ASN A 305 5.33 16.54 24.97
N ILE A 306 4.52 15.68 25.54
CA ILE A 306 4.42 14.27 25.15
C ILE A 306 2.99 13.97 24.74
N THR A 307 2.81 13.47 23.54
CA THR A 307 1.53 13.00 23.00
C THR A 307 1.63 11.53 22.63
N LEU A 308 0.83 10.70 23.25
CA LEU A 308 0.82 9.24 23.05
C LEU A 308 -0.49 8.84 22.36
N LEU A 309 -0.39 8.18 21.20
CA LEU A 309 -1.56 7.69 20.45
C LEU A 309 -1.53 6.17 20.33
N TYR A 310 -2.70 5.57 20.46
CA TYR A 310 -2.90 4.16 20.22
C TYR A 310 -4.18 3.91 19.43
N ASN A 311 -4.26 2.76 18.78
CA ASN A 311 -5.38 2.33 17.97
C ASN A 311 -6.34 1.46 18.80
N THR A 312 -7.63 1.76 18.74
CA THR A 312 -8.68 0.99 19.44
C THR A 312 -9.35 -0.06 18.56
N SER A 313 -9.13 -0.05 17.24
CA SER A 313 -9.72 -1.06 16.36
C SER A 313 -9.02 -2.41 16.57
N SER A 314 -9.82 -3.47 16.59
CA SER A 314 -9.32 -4.84 16.58
C SER A 314 -9.19 -5.33 15.15
N ASP A 315 -8.00 -5.81 14.77
CA ASP A 315 -7.77 -6.49 13.50
C ASP A 315 -7.52 -7.99 13.80
N GLY A 316 -8.60 -8.75 13.82
CA GLY A 316 -8.59 -10.18 14.04
C GLY A 316 -7.99 -10.62 15.39
N LEU A 317 -6.69 -10.85 15.43
CA LEU A 317 -5.96 -11.32 16.63
C LEU A 317 -5.47 -10.18 17.55
N ASN A 318 -5.34 -8.96 17.02
CA ASN A 318 -4.91 -7.80 17.79
C ASN A 318 -6.12 -7.04 18.33
N ARG A 319 -6.22 -6.93 19.65
CA ARG A 319 -7.40 -6.38 20.33
C ARG A 319 -7.43 -4.85 20.44
N GLY A 320 -6.53 -4.12 19.80
CA GLY A 320 -6.50 -2.66 19.88
C GLY A 320 -6.25 -2.15 21.32
N GLU A 321 -5.46 -2.89 22.11
CA GLU A 321 -5.17 -2.54 23.50
C GLU A 321 -4.02 -1.53 23.56
N GLU A 322 -4.11 -0.58 24.52
CA GLU A 322 -3.01 0.33 24.82
C GLU A 322 -1.79 -0.43 25.35
N SER A 323 -0.58 0.07 25.05
CA SER A 323 0.66 -0.52 25.53
C SER A 323 0.72 -0.56 27.07
N ARG A 324 1.27 -1.64 27.61
CA ARG A 324 1.53 -1.76 29.06
C ARG A 324 2.37 -0.61 29.61
N PHE A 325 3.24 0.00 28.84
CA PHE A 325 4.03 1.15 29.26
C PHE A 325 3.16 2.40 29.43
N MET A 326 2.14 2.55 28.60
CA MET A 326 1.16 3.62 28.72
C MET A 326 0.28 3.43 29.96
N LEU A 327 -0.19 2.19 30.19
CA LEU A 327 -0.92 1.84 31.41
C LEU A 327 -0.08 2.08 32.67
N GLN A 328 1.19 1.73 32.63
CA GLN A 328 2.11 1.95 33.76
C GLN A 328 2.26 3.45 34.05
N LEU A 329 2.40 4.31 33.04
CA LEU A 329 2.43 5.76 33.25
C LEU A 329 1.14 6.29 33.86
N LEU A 330 -0.03 5.74 33.47
CA LEU A 330 -1.32 6.18 33.97
C LEU A 330 -1.57 5.78 35.44
N VAL A 331 -1.03 4.63 35.88
CA VAL A 331 -1.28 4.08 37.19
C VAL A 331 -0.18 4.51 38.20
N GLU A 332 1.06 4.50 37.77
CA GLU A 332 2.24 4.71 38.62
C GLU A 332 2.90 6.08 38.41
N GLY A 333 2.57 6.77 37.32
CA GLY A 333 3.19 8.05 36.98
C GLY A 333 2.72 9.19 37.90
N PRO A 334 3.63 10.11 38.27
CA PRO A 334 3.29 11.28 39.07
C PRO A 334 2.65 12.42 38.29
N HIS A 335 2.39 12.24 37.00
CA HIS A 335 1.96 13.27 36.05
C HIS A 335 0.45 13.25 35.84
N ASP A 336 -0.15 14.43 35.70
CA ASP A 336 -1.54 14.56 35.24
C ASP A 336 -1.61 14.27 33.76
N ILE A 337 -2.24 13.15 33.40
CA ILE A 337 -2.36 12.70 32.02
C ILE A 337 -3.79 12.91 31.54
N THR A 338 -3.97 13.78 30.56
CA THR A 338 -5.26 14.00 29.92
C THR A 338 -5.56 12.91 28.90
N ARG A 339 -6.74 12.30 28.99
CA ARG A 339 -7.22 11.32 28.02
C ARG A 339 -8.16 11.97 27.01
N GLU A 340 -7.88 11.80 25.74
CA GLU A 340 -8.69 12.31 24.66
C GLU A 340 -9.06 11.19 23.69
N TYR A 341 -10.21 11.33 23.05
CA TYR A 341 -10.68 10.44 22.00
C TYR A 341 -10.64 11.17 20.68
N LEU A 342 -9.94 10.61 19.70
CA LEU A 342 -9.91 11.13 18.36
C LEU A 342 -11.11 10.56 17.58
N GLU A 343 -12.14 11.36 17.47
CA GLU A 343 -13.24 11.04 16.58
C GLU A 343 -12.79 11.28 15.14
N ALA A 344 -12.98 10.29 14.28
CA ALA A 344 -12.79 10.47 12.85
C ALA A 344 -13.89 11.41 12.35
N GLY A 345 -13.61 12.71 12.40
CA GLY A 345 -14.55 13.79 12.14
C GLY A 345 -14.93 13.95 10.66
N GLN A 346 -15.33 12.90 10.00
CA GLN A 346 -16.21 13.02 8.86
C GLN A 346 -17.61 12.76 9.39
N SER A 347 -18.37 13.85 9.58
CA SER A 347 -19.82 13.75 9.50
C SER A 347 -20.11 12.86 8.30
N PRO A 348 -20.88 11.76 8.43
CA PRO A 348 -21.24 10.97 7.29
C PRO A 348 -21.81 11.97 6.29
N GLN A 349 -21.12 12.16 5.16
CA GLN A 349 -21.69 12.93 4.06
C GLN A 349 -23.01 12.23 3.82
N SER A 350 -24.10 12.97 3.98
CA SER A 350 -25.41 12.45 3.62
C SER A 350 -25.26 11.93 2.21
N THR A 351 -25.29 10.62 2.07
CA THR A 351 -25.23 9.98 0.76
C THR A 351 -26.31 10.65 -0.07
N GLN A 352 -25.92 11.37 -1.13
CA GLN A 352 -26.89 11.96 -2.02
C GLN A 352 -27.84 10.85 -2.43
N GLU A 353 -29.10 10.99 -2.08
CA GLU A 353 -30.10 10.01 -2.41
C GLU A 353 -30.17 9.88 -3.93
N ILE A 354 -29.79 8.72 -4.45
CA ILE A 354 -29.85 8.47 -5.88
C ILE A 354 -31.30 8.42 -6.28
N ARG A 355 -31.76 9.47 -6.98
CA ARG A 355 -33.13 9.60 -7.45
C ARG A 355 -33.16 9.63 -8.97
N VAL A 356 -34.09 8.93 -9.55
CA VAL A 356 -34.44 9.06 -10.97
C VAL A 356 -35.84 9.69 -11.01
N GLU A 357 -35.88 10.96 -11.45
CA GLU A 357 -37.17 11.64 -11.63
C GLU A 357 -37.92 11.03 -12.81
N LYS A 358 -39.25 10.88 -12.66
CA LYS A 358 -40.11 10.40 -13.72
C LYS A 358 -40.40 11.49 -14.76
N THR A 359 -39.33 11.92 -15.44
CA THR A 359 -39.46 12.86 -16.55
C THR A 359 -40.26 12.26 -17.70
N PRO A 360 -40.79 13.07 -18.62
CA PRO A 360 -41.52 12.56 -19.80
C PRO A 360 -40.69 11.58 -20.63
N GLU A 361 -39.37 11.71 -20.62
CA GLU A 361 -38.47 10.79 -21.30
C GLU A 361 -38.36 9.45 -20.58
N VAL A 362 -38.22 9.46 -19.24
CA VAL A 362 -38.16 8.25 -18.42
C VAL A 362 -39.51 7.49 -18.52
N LEU A 363 -40.63 8.21 -18.45
CA LEU A 363 -41.95 7.60 -18.62
C LEU A 363 -42.13 6.99 -20.01
N ARG A 364 -41.68 7.67 -21.07
CA ARG A 364 -41.70 7.10 -22.44
C ARG A 364 -40.89 5.80 -22.55
N ARG A 365 -39.72 5.72 -21.90
CA ARG A 365 -38.93 4.47 -21.87
C ARG A 365 -39.66 3.34 -21.13
N ILE A 366 -40.31 3.64 -19.99
CA ILE A 366 -41.08 2.66 -19.24
C ILE A 366 -42.30 2.17 -20.04
N TYR A 367 -43.08 3.07 -20.62
CA TYR A 367 -44.25 2.71 -21.43
C TYR A 367 -43.82 1.93 -22.67
N ARG A 368 -42.76 2.35 -23.38
CA ARG A 368 -42.23 1.62 -24.54
C ARG A 368 -41.82 0.20 -24.19
N ALA A 369 -41.26 0.00 -22.97
CA ALA A 369 -40.81 -1.32 -22.53
C ALA A 369 -41.96 -2.23 -22.12
N TYR A 370 -43.02 -1.69 -21.45
CA TYR A 370 -43.99 -2.53 -20.74
C TYR A 370 -45.47 -2.21 -21.06
N ASP A 371 -45.76 -1.25 -21.94
CA ASP A 371 -47.14 -1.00 -22.37
C ASP A 371 -47.59 -2.05 -23.40
N SER A 372 -48.57 -2.84 -23.05
CA SER A 372 -49.11 -3.92 -23.88
C SER A 372 -49.70 -3.44 -25.21
N THR A 373 -49.96 -2.15 -25.36
CA THR A 373 -50.45 -1.55 -26.62
C THR A 373 -49.35 -1.35 -27.66
N HIS A 374 -48.07 -1.43 -27.23
CA HIS A 374 -46.92 -1.32 -28.14
C HIS A 374 -46.53 -2.69 -28.74
N PRO A 375 -46.29 -2.77 -30.04
CA PRO A 375 -46.06 -4.05 -30.72
C PRO A 375 -44.76 -4.76 -30.28
N ASN A 376 -43.82 -4.06 -29.62
CA ASN A 376 -42.54 -4.59 -29.12
C ASN A 376 -42.47 -4.54 -27.58
N SER A 377 -43.60 -4.52 -26.87
CA SER A 377 -43.60 -4.50 -25.41
C SER A 377 -43.09 -5.82 -24.82
N LEU A 378 -42.29 -5.72 -23.78
CA LEU A 378 -41.82 -6.88 -23.03
C LEU A 378 -42.88 -7.32 -22.01
N VAL A 379 -43.09 -8.62 -21.88
CA VAL A 379 -43.88 -9.17 -20.77
C VAL A 379 -43.05 -9.05 -19.49
N LEU A 380 -43.73 -8.58 -18.42
CA LEU A 380 -43.06 -8.45 -17.14
C LEU A 380 -42.71 -9.84 -16.57
N SER A 381 -41.43 -10.17 -16.56
CA SER A 381 -40.97 -11.46 -16.03
C SER A 381 -41.09 -11.50 -14.50
N PRO A 382 -41.22 -12.69 -13.88
CA PRO A 382 -41.21 -12.82 -12.41
C PRO A 382 -39.96 -12.19 -11.76
N SER A 383 -38.79 -12.31 -12.41
CA SER A 383 -37.52 -11.71 -11.94
C SER A 383 -37.57 -10.18 -12.00
N ALA A 384 -38.20 -9.61 -13.01
CA ALA A 384 -38.37 -8.15 -13.12
C ALA A 384 -39.33 -7.63 -12.06
N LEU A 385 -40.42 -8.37 -11.78
CA LEU A 385 -41.37 -8.04 -10.73
C LEU A 385 -40.71 -8.10 -9.34
N ASN A 386 -39.94 -9.15 -9.05
CA ASN A 386 -39.18 -9.25 -7.80
C ASN A 386 -38.16 -8.10 -7.67
N ALA A 387 -37.42 -7.77 -8.71
CA ALA A 387 -36.52 -6.63 -8.69
C ALA A 387 -37.22 -5.29 -8.43
N TYR A 388 -38.45 -5.11 -8.93
CA TYR A 388 -39.26 -3.92 -8.66
C TYR A 388 -39.74 -3.86 -7.21
N LEU A 389 -40.17 -4.99 -6.63
CA LEU A 389 -40.58 -5.08 -5.24
C LEU A 389 -39.42 -4.84 -4.27
N ASP A 390 -38.25 -5.38 -4.58
CA ASP A 390 -37.04 -5.20 -3.77
C ASP A 390 -36.52 -3.75 -3.83
N CYS A 391 -36.34 -3.23 -5.03
CA CYS A 391 -35.79 -1.89 -5.25
C CYS A 391 -36.20 -1.35 -6.61
N ARG A 392 -37.03 -0.28 -6.60
CA ARG A 392 -37.53 0.38 -7.83
C ARG A 392 -36.39 0.95 -8.71
N LEU A 393 -35.32 1.44 -8.11
CA LEU A 393 -34.14 1.92 -8.84
C LEU A 393 -33.38 0.79 -9.54
N ARG A 394 -33.23 -0.36 -8.85
CA ARG A 394 -32.62 -1.56 -9.43
C ARG A 394 -33.43 -2.06 -10.64
N PHE A 395 -34.77 -2.09 -10.52
CA PHE A 395 -35.65 -2.39 -11.64
C PHE A 395 -35.47 -1.43 -12.81
N TYR A 396 -35.48 -0.11 -12.55
CA TYR A 396 -35.31 0.89 -13.59
C TYR A 396 -33.99 0.73 -14.31
N TYR A 397 -32.86 0.67 -13.59
CA TYR A 397 -31.56 0.56 -14.22
C TYR A 397 -31.39 -0.74 -15.01
N ARG A 398 -31.79 -1.87 -14.45
CA ARG A 398 -31.56 -3.18 -15.08
C ARG A 398 -32.51 -3.46 -16.23
N TYR A 399 -33.80 -3.17 -16.07
CA TYR A 399 -34.85 -3.62 -17.00
C TYR A 399 -35.40 -2.52 -17.88
N VAL A 400 -35.27 -1.24 -17.54
CA VAL A 400 -35.74 -0.11 -18.33
C VAL A 400 -34.58 0.61 -19.02
N ALA A 401 -33.53 0.93 -18.26
CA ALA A 401 -32.34 1.60 -18.81
C ALA A 401 -31.33 0.63 -19.46
N GLY A 402 -31.46 -0.68 -19.20
CA GLY A 402 -30.61 -1.70 -19.81
C GLY A 402 -29.18 -1.70 -19.28
N LEU A 403 -28.96 -1.18 -18.05
CA LEU A 403 -27.64 -1.18 -17.43
C LEU A 403 -27.23 -2.62 -17.12
N LYS A 404 -26.11 -3.04 -17.68
CA LYS A 404 -25.52 -4.36 -17.40
C LYS A 404 -24.27 -4.16 -16.56
N THR A 405 -24.03 -5.07 -15.62
CA THR A 405 -22.70 -5.21 -15.00
C THR A 405 -21.70 -5.57 -16.09
N PRO A 406 -20.52 -4.95 -16.12
CA PRO A 406 -19.46 -5.39 -17.03
C PRO A 406 -19.20 -6.88 -16.84
N ASP A 407 -19.09 -7.60 -17.94
CA ASP A 407 -18.72 -9.02 -17.88
C ASP A 407 -17.27 -9.12 -17.37
N GLU A 408 -17.06 -9.89 -16.31
CA GLU A 408 -15.70 -10.24 -15.86
C GLU A 408 -15.13 -11.28 -16.82
N VAL A 409 -13.98 -10.97 -17.43
CA VAL A 409 -13.27 -11.90 -18.30
C VAL A 409 -12.58 -12.93 -17.40
N SER A 410 -13.17 -14.11 -17.26
CA SER A 410 -12.62 -15.24 -16.51
C SER A 410 -12.28 -16.38 -17.46
N ALA A 411 -11.09 -16.97 -17.31
CA ALA A 411 -10.70 -18.17 -18.03
C ALA A 411 -11.30 -19.45 -17.42
N GLU A 412 -11.89 -19.35 -16.23
CA GLU A 412 -12.54 -20.46 -15.55
C GLU A 412 -14.03 -20.49 -15.90
N ILE A 413 -14.52 -21.68 -16.19
CA ILE A 413 -15.94 -21.90 -16.44
C ILE A 413 -16.63 -21.92 -15.06
N ASP A 414 -17.47 -20.93 -14.81
CA ASP A 414 -18.29 -20.87 -13.61
C ASP A 414 -19.32 -22.02 -13.60
N SER A 415 -19.64 -22.51 -12.43
CA SER A 415 -20.65 -23.56 -12.22
C SER A 415 -22.03 -23.19 -12.82
N ALA A 416 -22.33 -21.91 -12.98
CA ALA A 416 -23.52 -21.42 -13.67
C ALA A 416 -23.51 -21.62 -15.19
N LEU A 417 -22.34 -21.80 -15.79
CA LEU A 417 -22.17 -22.11 -17.23
C LEU A 417 -22.16 -23.62 -17.52
N PHE A 418 -22.02 -24.42 -16.47
CA PHE A 418 -21.98 -25.89 -16.57
C PHE A 418 -23.37 -26.57 -16.42
N GLY A 419 -24.39 -25.83 -15.98
CA GLY A 419 -25.72 -26.33 -15.68
C GLY A 419 -26.76 -25.82 -16.67
#